data_0b08c4504337461fb69b7f08bed567ca
#
_entry.id   0b08c4504337461fb69b7f08bed567ca
#
_cell.length_a   1.000
_cell.length_b   1.000
_cell.length_c   1.000
_cell.angle_alpha   90.00
_cell.angle_beta   90.00
_cell.angle_gamma   90.00
#
_symmetry.space_group_name_H-M   'P 1'
#
loop_
_entity.id
_entity.type
_entity.pdbx_description
1 polymer ?
#
loop_
_entity_poly.entity_id
_entity_poly.type
_entity_poly.pdbx_seq_one_letter_code
_entity_poly.pdbx_strand_id
1 'polypeptide(L)'
;MGILSGNPKVEPMHYGEVFGTWSYLSTAKAGIAKFQTLINHAGDRDLQELIEEAIKLGEQEVEQLETILKENGIGLPPTPPSRPVAKLDEIPTGARFHDVEISASISMDIAAGLVACSQIIGQSIREDIALLFGQFHMQKAALGAKFLRLSKEKGWLVPPPLHQGQ
;
A
#
# COMPACT_ATOMS: atom_id res chain seq x y z
N MET A 1 5.50 14.71 36.47
CA MET A 1 5.65 14.93 35.02
C MET A 1 5.65 13.59 34.34
N GLY A 2 4.86 13.40 33.29
CA GLY A 2 4.87 12.19 32.47
C GLY A 2 6.20 12.04 31.74
N ILE A 3 6.56 10.81 31.38
CA ILE A 3 7.76 10.48 30.61
C ILE A 3 7.65 11.09 29.18
N LEU A 4 6.42 11.31 28.71
CA LEU A 4 6.12 11.82 27.40
C LEU A 4 5.79 13.31 27.46
N SER A 5 6.49 14.10 26.67
CA SER A 5 6.39 15.57 26.68
C SER A 5 5.29 16.12 25.75
N GLY A 6 4.67 15.27 24.94
CA GLY A 6 3.77 15.68 23.85
C GLY A 6 4.50 16.34 22.67
N ASN A 7 5.82 16.26 22.62
CA ASN A 7 6.60 16.74 21.48
C ASN A 7 7.21 15.54 20.71
N PRO A 8 6.61 15.13 19.58
CA PRO A 8 7.05 13.95 18.81
C PRO A 8 8.53 13.97 18.44
N LYS A 9 9.13 15.15 18.24
CA LYS A 9 10.54 15.28 17.85
C LYS A 9 11.52 14.90 18.97
N VAL A 10 11.07 14.89 20.21
CA VAL A 10 11.92 14.58 21.39
C VAL A 10 11.57 13.21 21.99
N GLU A 11 10.42 12.65 21.63
CA GLU A 11 9.99 11.36 22.13
C GLU A 11 10.61 10.23 21.31
N PRO A 12 11.30 9.26 21.93
CA PRO A 12 11.84 8.13 21.23
C PRO A 12 10.69 7.21 20.74
N MET A 13 10.88 6.60 19.58
CA MET A 13 10.00 5.52 19.15
C MET A 13 10.16 4.31 20.07
N HIS A 14 9.06 3.71 20.51
CA HIS A 14 9.12 2.41 21.18
C HIS A 14 9.28 1.27 20.15
N TYR A 15 9.69 0.09 20.63
CA TYR A 15 10.00 -1.05 19.74
C TYR A 15 8.86 -1.45 18.80
N GLY A 16 7.61 -1.32 19.23
CA GLY A 16 6.44 -1.61 18.40
C GLY A 16 6.28 -0.63 17.24
N GLU A 17 6.52 0.67 17.48
CA GLU A 17 6.51 1.69 16.42
C GLU A 17 7.66 1.49 15.44
N VAL A 18 8.87 1.20 15.95
CA VAL A 18 10.04 0.90 15.11
C VAL A 18 9.76 -0.29 14.21
N PHE A 19 9.32 -1.41 14.78
CA PHE A 19 9.06 -2.64 14.01
C PHE A 19 7.89 -2.46 13.04
N GLY A 20 6.80 -1.86 13.46
CA GLY A 20 5.62 -1.63 12.62
C GLY A 20 5.94 -0.74 11.44
N THR A 21 6.58 0.41 11.67
CA THR A 21 6.97 1.36 10.62
C THR A 21 7.99 0.74 9.65
N TRP A 22 9.01 0.05 10.18
CA TRP A 22 10.03 -0.61 9.37
C TRP A 22 9.46 -1.73 8.50
N SER A 23 8.62 -2.57 9.08
CA SER A 23 7.97 -3.68 8.36
C SER A 23 7.01 -3.18 7.29
N TYR A 24 6.25 -2.13 7.61
CA TYR A 24 5.37 -1.48 6.64
C TYR A 24 6.17 -0.89 5.47
N LEU A 25 7.26 -0.16 5.75
CA LEU A 25 8.15 0.37 4.71
C LEU A 25 8.71 -0.75 3.82
N SER A 26 9.16 -1.85 4.41
CA SER A 26 9.67 -3.01 3.66
C SER A 26 8.61 -3.57 2.70
N THR A 27 7.38 -3.73 3.20
CA THR A 27 6.24 -4.21 2.41
C THR A 27 5.83 -3.21 1.32
N ALA A 28 5.82 -1.91 1.63
CA ALA A 28 5.51 -0.86 0.65
C ALA A 28 6.50 -0.85 -0.52
N LYS A 29 7.81 -0.96 -0.22
CA LYS A 29 8.85 -1.06 -1.26
C LYS A 29 8.68 -2.30 -2.14
N ALA A 30 8.37 -3.45 -1.56
CA ALA A 30 8.09 -4.68 -2.30
C ALA A 30 6.80 -4.54 -3.14
N GLY A 31 5.78 -3.88 -2.61
CA GLY A 31 4.52 -3.59 -3.28
C GLY A 31 4.70 -2.73 -4.53
N ILE A 32 5.52 -1.69 -4.47
CA ILE A 32 5.85 -0.84 -5.63
C ILE A 32 6.47 -1.70 -6.75
N ALA A 33 7.46 -2.53 -6.44
CA ALA A 33 8.10 -3.41 -7.41
C ALA A 33 7.10 -4.42 -8.01
N LYS A 34 6.18 -4.96 -7.19
CA LYS A 34 5.09 -5.81 -7.65
C LYS A 34 4.16 -5.05 -8.62
N PHE A 35 3.74 -3.84 -8.28
CA PHE A 35 2.84 -3.05 -9.11
C PHE A 35 3.50 -2.61 -10.42
N GLN A 36 4.79 -2.28 -10.41
CA GLN A 36 5.58 -2.06 -11.62
C GLN A 36 5.64 -3.30 -12.54
N THR A 37 5.58 -4.49 -11.97
CA THR A 37 5.46 -5.72 -12.76
C THR A 37 4.05 -5.88 -13.30
N LEU A 38 3.04 -5.73 -12.46
CA LEU A 38 1.65 -5.96 -12.83
C LEU A 38 1.13 -4.99 -13.89
N ILE A 39 1.60 -3.74 -13.89
CA ILE A 39 1.21 -2.77 -14.94
C ILE A 39 1.67 -3.21 -16.33
N ASN A 40 2.79 -3.91 -16.44
CA ASN A 40 3.26 -4.47 -17.71
C ASN A 40 2.35 -5.59 -18.24
N HIS A 41 1.57 -6.23 -17.36
CA HIS A 41 0.60 -7.28 -17.70
C HIS A 41 -0.81 -6.74 -17.95
N ALA A 42 -1.11 -5.51 -17.52
CA ALA A 42 -2.45 -4.96 -17.64
C ALA A 42 -2.77 -4.59 -19.09
N GLY A 43 -3.86 -5.11 -19.61
CA GLY A 43 -4.38 -4.79 -20.95
C GLY A 43 -5.40 -3.66 -20.94
N ASP A 44 -6.13 -3.50 -19.85
CA ASP A 44 -7.15 -2.46 -19.69
C ASP A 44 -6.50 -1.13 -19.27
N ARG A 45 -6.84 -0.06 -19.98
CA ARG A 45 -6.25 1.26 -19.76
C ARG A 45 -6.66 1.88 -18.42
N ASP A 46 -7.91 1.73 -18.03
CA ASP A 46 -8.40 2.29 -16.76
C ASP A 46 -7.71 1.60 -15.57
N LEU A 47 -7.44 0.28 -15.72
CA LEU A 47 -6.65 -0.46 -14.75
C LEU A 47 -5.21 0.02 -14.67
N GLN A 48 -4.56 0.27 -15.82
CA GLN A 48 -3.19 0.82 -15.87
C GLN A 48 -3.12 2.16 -15.13
N GLU A 49 -4.06 3.07 -15.37
CA GLU A 49 -4.13 4.38 -14.72
C GLU A 49 -4.27 4.25 -13.18
N LEU A 50 -5.08 3.31 -12.69
CA LEU A 50 -5.20 3.04 -11.26
C LEU A 50 -3.93 2.40 -10.65
N ILE A 51 -3.24 1.55 -11.41
CA ILE A 51 -1.96 0.98 -10.96
C ILE A 51 -0.90 2.08 -10.85
N GLU A 52 -0.83 3.00 -11.81
CA GLU A 52 0.06 4.16 -11.75
C GLU A 52 -0.23 5.03 -10.51
N GLU A 53 -1.50 5.26 -10.21
CA GLU A 53 -1.90 5.98 -8.98
C GLU A 53 -1.45 5.22 -7.72
N ALA A 54 -1.60 3.90 -7.69
CA ALA A 54 -1.17 3.06 -6.57
C ALA A 54 0.35 3.10 -6.36
N ILE A 55 1.13 3.07 -7.45
CA ILE A 55 2.60 3.20 -7.41
C ILE A 55 2.98 4.55 -6.83
N LYS A 56 2.40 5.63 -7.34
CA LYS A 56 2.68 7.00 -6.88
C LYS A 56 2.37 7.21 -5.40
N LEU A 57 1.24 6.69 -4.93
CA LEU A 57 0.89 6.73 -3.51
C LEU A 57 1.88 5.92 -2.66
N GLY A 58 2.29 4.75 -3.12
CA GLY A 58 3.30 3.93 -2.46
C GLY A 58 4.66 4.64 -2.36
N GLU A 59 5.09 5.32 -3.42
CA GLU A 59 6.33 6.11 -3.44
C GLU A 59 6.28 7.26 -2.41
N GLN A 60 5.16 7.96 -2.29
CA GLN A 60 4.97 9.00 -1.29
C GLN A 60 5.00 8.45 0.14
N GLU A 61 4.38 7.30 0.39
CA GLU A 61 4.46 6.62 1.69
C GLU A 61 5.90 6.23 2.03
N VAL A 62 6.63 5.65 1.08
CA VAL A 62 8.03 5.26 1.23
C VAL A 62 8.89 6.46 1.61
N GLU A 63 8.77 7.58 0.90
CA GLU A 63 9.55 8.81 1.18
C GLU A 63 9.32 9.31 2.61
N GLN A 64 8.06 9.39 3.05
CA GLN A 64 7.72 9.86 4.39
C GLN A 64 8.21 8.90 5.48
N LEU A 65 8.09 7.59 5.28
CA LEU A 65 8.54 6.58 6.23
C LEU A 65 10.06 6.52 6.33
N GLU A 66 10.76 6.64 5.20
CA GLU A 66 12.22 6.72 5.21
C GLU A 66 12.71 7.94 5.98
N THR A 67 12.05 9.07 5.82
CA THR A 67 12.38 10.29 6.56
C THR A 67 12.26 10.08 8.07
N ILE A 68 11.12 9.54 8.53
CA ILE A 68 10.91 9.27 9.97
C ILE A 68 11.95 8.29 10.52
N LEU A 69 12.22 7.19 9.82
CA LEU A 69 13.17 6.19 10.30
C LEU A 69 14.60 6.76 10.35
N LYS A 70 15.02 7.52 9.33
CA LYS A 70 16.33 8.19 9.31
C LYS A 70 16.49 9.20 10.45
N GLU A 71 15.47 10.04 10.68
CA GLU A 71 15.48 11.02 11.78
C GLU A 71 15.57 10.37 13.16
N ASN A 72 15.09 9.13 13.30
CA ASN A 72 15.18 8.35 14.54
C ASN A 72 16.40 7.40 14.59
N GLY A 73 17.34 7.51 13.64
CA GLY A 73 18.57 6.71 13.62
C GLY A 73 18.37 5.23 13.27
N ILE A 74 17.26 4.89 12.61
CA ILE A 74 16.90 3.50 12.28
C ILE A 74 17.33 3.18 10.84
N GLY A 75 18.05 2.06 10.67
CA GLY A 75 18.45 1.56 9.36
C GLY A 75 17.25 1.16 8.49
N LEU A 76 17.31 1.51 7.21
CA LEU A 76 16.21 1.25 6.29
C LEU A 76 16.22 -0.18 5.75
N PRO A 77 15.04 -0.75 5.44
CA PRO A 77 14.98 -1.99 4.67
C PRO A 77 15.49 -1.77 3.24
N PRO A 78 16.04 -2.82 2.61
CA PRO A 78 16.51 -2.73 1.23
C PRO A 78 15.37 -2.40 0.27
N THR A 79 15.70 -1.68 -0.80
CA THR A 79 14.76 -1.38 -1.86
C THR A 79 14.92 -2.39 -3.00
N PRO A 80 13.88 -3.12 -3.41
CA PRO A 80 13.94 -3.97 -4.58
C PRO A 80 14.29 -3.16 -5.83
N PRO A 81 14.96 -3.75 -6.83
CA PRO A 81 15.23 -3.07 -8.08
C PRO A 81 13.91 -2.70 -8.78
N SER A 82 13.85 -1.51 -9.36
CA SER A 82 12.71 -1.07 -10.16
C SER A 82 12.55 -1.96 -11.40
N ARG A 83 11.30 -2.11 -11.85
CA ARG A 83 11.00 -2.91 -13.05
C ARG A 83 10.91 -2.00 -14.27
N PRO A 84 11.64 -2.31 -15.35
CA PRO A 84 11.50 -1.58 -16.60
C PRO A 84 10.11 -1.80 -17.22
N VAL A 85 9.69 -0.86 -18.02
CA VAL A 85 8.47 -0.99 -18.84
C VAL A 85 8.68 -2.11 -19.85
N ALA A 86 7.71 -3.02 -19.96
CA ALA A 86 7.65 -4.07 -20.97
C ALA A 86 6.29 -4.04 -21.67
N LYS A 87 6.25 -4.51 -22.91
CA LYS A 87 4.98 -4.61 -23.64
C LYS A 87 4.28 -5.93 -23.33
N LEU A 88 2.97 -5.88 -23.22
CA LEU A 88 2.17 -7.07 -22.92
C LEU A 88 2.36 -8.20 -23.93
N ASP A 89 2.48 -7.88 -25.21
CA ASP A 89 2.69 -8.84 -26.29
C ASP A 89 4.07 -9.53 -26.27
N GLU A 90 5.06 -8.90 -25.62
CA GLU A 90 6.38 -9.48 -25.39
C GLU A 90 6.41 -10.50 -24.23
N ILE A 91 5.37 -10.54 -23.40
CA ILE A 91 5.25 -11.50 -22.30
C ILE A 91 4.61 -12.78 -22.83
N PRO A 92 5.24 -13.98 -22.63
CA PRO A 92 4.65 -15.25 -23.05
C PRO A 92 3.25 -15.45 -22.47
N THR A 93 2.32 -15.93 -23.28
CA THR A 93 0.90 -16.08 -22.88
C THR A 93 0.71 -16.86 -21.58
N GLY A 94 1.50 -17.93 -21.37
CA GLY A 94 1.44 -18.74 -20.15
C GLY A 94 2.01 -18.07 -18.88
N ALA A 95 2.67 -16.90 -19.04
CA ALA A 95 3.24 -16.12 -17.94
C ALA A 95 2.45 -14.83 -17.66
N ARG A 96 1.37 -14.57 -18.41
CA ARG A 96 0.58 -13.33 -18.26
C ARG A 96 -0.42 -13.45 -17.12
N PHE A 97 -0.52 -12.37 -16.35
CA PHE A 97 -1.69 -12.13 -15.51
C PHE A 97 -2.81 -11.50 -16.34
N HIS A 98 -4.05 -11.84 -16.05
CA HIS A 98 -5.22 -11.19 -16.63
C HIS A 98 -5.68 -10.00 -15.77
N ASP A 99 -6.36 -9.03 -16.39
CA ASP A 99 -6.78 -7.79 -15.70
C ASP A 99 -7.61 -8.07 -14.44
N VAL A 100 -8.48 -9.08 -14.47
CA VAL A 100 -9.27 -9.50 -13.31
C VAL A 100 -8.40 -10.01 -12.16
N GLU A 101 -7.36 -10.76 -12.46
CA GLU A 101 -6.40 -11.28 -11.45
C GLU A 101 -5.58 -10.14 -10.86
N ILE A 102 -5.14 -9.21 -11.70
CA ILE A 102 -4.38 -8.02 -11.30
C ILE A 102 -5.21 -7.16 -10.36
N SER A 103 -6.44 -6.82 -10.75
CA SER A 103 -7.36 -6.02 -9.94
C SER A 103 -7.65 -6.66 -8.59
N ALA A 104 -7.92 -7.97 -8.57
CA ALA A 104 -8.16 -8.72 -7.34
C ALA A 104 -6.92 -8.73 -6.43
N SER A 105 -5.73 -8.99 -7.00
CA SER A 105 -4.47 -9.01 -6.24
C SER A 105 -4.15 -7.67 -5.58
N ILE A 106 -4.31 -6.56 -6.32
CA ILE A 106 -4.07 -5.22 -5.77
C ILE A 106 -5.13 -4.86 -4.72
N SER A 107 -6.38 -5.24 -4.91
CA SER A 107 -7.44 -5.04 -3.92
C SER A 107 -7.14 -5.77 -2.61
N MET A 108 -6.57 -6.97 -2.66
CA MET A 108 -6.11 -7.70 -1.47
C MET A 108 -4.93 -7.01 -0.79
N ASP A 109 -3.96 -6.50 -1.55
CA ASP A 109 -2.84 -5.74 -0.99
C ASP A 109 -3.30 -4.45 -0.30
N ILE A 110 -4.27 -3.74 -0.90
CA ILE A 110 -4.90 -2.55 -0.29
C ILE A 110 -5.58 -2.93 1.04
N ALA A 111 -6.35 -4.01 1.07
CA ALA A 111 -7.00 -4.48 2.28
C ALA A 111 -5.99 -4.84 3.38
N ALA A 112 -4.91 -5.54 3.04
CA ALA A 112 -3.83 -5.83 3.96
C ALA A 112 -3.14 -4.55 4.49
N GLY A 113 -2.93 -3.57 3.62
CA GLY A 113 -2.39 -2.27 4.00
C GLY A 113 -3.29 -1.49 4.96
N LEU A 114 -4.60 -1.51 4.76
CA LEU A 114 -5.57 -0.91 5.68
C LEU A 114 -5.49 -1.53 7.08
N VAL A 115 -5.42 -2.86 7.17
CA VAL A 115 -5.26 -3.58 8.44
C VAL A 115 -3.95 -3.19 9.12
N ALA A 116 -2.84 -3.17 8.37
CA ALA A 116 -1.53 -2.78 8.89
C ALA A 116 -1.53 -1.35 9.43
N CYS A 117 -2.10 -0.39 8.69
CA CYS A 117 -2.24 0.99 9.17
C CYS A 117 -3.03 1.07 10.47
N SER A 118 -4.19 0.39 10.56
CA SER A 118 -5.01 0.36 11.76
C SER A 118 -4.27 -0.20 12.96
N GLN A 119 -3.49 -1.27 12.77
CA GLN A 119 -2.68 -1.88 13.83
C GLN A 119 -1.59 -0.93 14.33
N ILE A 120 -0.87 -0.26 13.41
CA ILE A 120 0.19 0.68 13.78
C ILE A 120 -0.40 1.89 14.50
N ILE A 121 -1.53 2.44 14.03
CA ILE A 121 -2.24 3.54 14.70
C ILE A 121 -2.57 3.16 16.14
N GLY A 122 -3.16 1.97 16.35
CA GLY A 122 -3.59 1.52 17.66
C GLY A 122 -2.46 1.21 18.65
N GLN A 123 -1.25 0.95 18.15
CA GLN A 123 -0.05 0.67 18.94
C GLN A 123 0.80 1.91 19.21
N SER A 124 0.62 2.97 18.43
CA SER A 124 1.48 4.15 18.51
C SER A 124 1.17 4.97 19.75
N ILE A 125 2.24 5.42 20.42
CA ILE A 125 2.20 6.40 21.49
C ILE A 125 2.64 7.79 21.00
N ARG A 126 3.37 7.85 19.86
CA ARG A 126 3.71 9.10 19.18
C ARG A 126 2.58 9.52 18.26
N GLU A 127 2.08 10.73 18.50
CA GLU A 127 0.95 11.29 17.76
C GLU A 127 1.25 11.51 16.27
N ASP A 128 2.49 11.90 15.93
CA ASP A 128 2.91 12.11 14.55
C ASP A 128 2.90 10.82 13.73
N ILE A 129 3.30 9.68 14.32
CA ILE A 129 3.26 8.36 13.68
C ILE A 129 1.80 7.92 13.50
N ALA A 130 0.98 8.04 14.54
CA ALA A 130 -0.43 7.68 14.46
C ALA A 130 -1.18 8.49 13.39
N LEU A 131 -0.92 9.81 13.31
CA LEU A 131 -1.52 10.69 12.31
C LEU A 131 -1.06 10.36 10.90
N LEU A 132 0.23 10.06 10.70
CA LEU A 132 0.77 9.69 9.39
C LEU A 132 0.11 8.42 8.87
N PHE A 133 0.03 7.38 9.69
CA PHE A 133 -0.65 6.14 9.29
C PHE A 133 -2.17 6.33 9.13
N GLY A 134 -2.78 7.28 9.85
CA GLY A 134 -4.16 7.70 9.61
C GLY A 134 -4.36 8.29 8.21
N GLN A 135 -3.42 9.11 7.73
CA GLN A 135 -3.44 9.64 6.37
C GLN A 135 -3.27 8.53 5.32
N PHE A 136 -2.32 7.62 5.52
CA PHE A 136 -2.14 6.46 4.64
C PHE A 136 -3.40 5.58 4.58
N HIS A 137 -4.03 5.36 5.72
CA HIS A 137 -5.28 4.60 5.80
C HIS A 137 -6.38 5.24 4.94
N MET A 138 -6.59 6.55 5.06
CA MET A 138 -7.59 7.28 4.28
C MET A 138 -7.31 7.21 2.78
N GLN A 139 -6.05 7.41 2.37
CA GLN A 139 -5.64 7.34 0.97
C GLN A 139 -5.84 5.94 0.39
N LYS A 140 -5.49 4.89 1.15
CA LYS A 140 -5.71 3.50 0.74
C LYS A 140 -7.19 3.15 0.64
N ALA A 141 -8.02 3.63 1.56
CA ALA A 141 -9.46 3.42 1.49
C ALA A 141 -10.06 4.06 0.24
N ALA A 142 -9.63 5.28 -0.10
CA ALA A 142 -10.05 5.97 -1.31
C ALA A 142 -9.60 5.24 -2.59
N LEU A 143 -8.34 4.77 -2.63
CA LEU A 143 -7.82 3.98 -3.74
C LEU A 143 -8.59 2.65 -3.88
N GLY A 144 -8.85 1.95 -2.78
CA GLY A 144 -9.63 0.71 -2.75
C GLY A 144 -11.05 0.89 -3.30
N ALA A 145 -11.70 2.02 -2.99
CA ALA A 145 -13.01 2.36 -3.55
C ALA A 145 -12.98 2.53 -5.08
N LYS A 146 -11.89 3.07 -5.63
CA LYS A 146 -11.70 3.19 -7.09
C LYS A 146 -11.55 1.81 -7.74
N PHE A 147 -10.73 0.92 -7.17
CA PHE A 147 -10.59 -0.46 -7.66
C PHE A 147 -11.90 -1.23 -7.58
N LEU A 148 -12.67 -1.07 -6.50
CA LEU A 148 -14.00 -1.69 -6.36
C LEU A 148 -14.95 -1.19 -7.45
N ARG A 149 -14.98 0.12 -7.71
CA ARG A 149 -15.81 0.70 -8.78
C ARG A 149 -15.43 0.15 -10.14
N LEU A 150 -14.13 0.18 -10.48
CA LEU A 150 -13.63 -0.35 -11.74
C LEU A 150 -13.99 -1.83 -11.91
N SER A 151 -13.81 -2.65 -10.87
CA SER A 151 -14.12 -4.08 -10.91
C SER A 151 -15.62 -4.34 -11.15
N LYS A 152 -16.50 -3.48 -10.62
CA LYS A 152 -17.94 -3.53 -10.89
C LYS A 152 -18.25 -3.14 -12.35
N GLU A 153 -17.70 -2.05 -12.82
CA GLU A 153 -17.90 -1.51 -14.18
C GLU A 153 -17.41 -2.48 -15.26
N LYS A 154 -16.30 -3.14 -15.03
CA LYS A 154 -15.71 -4.12 -15.95
C LYS A 154 -16.29 -5.54 -15.81
N GLY A 155 -17.15 -5.78 -14.81
CA GLY A 155 -17.69 -7.11 -14.55
C GLY A 155 -16.69 -8.10 -13.97
N TRP A 156 -15.61 -7.62 -13.35
CA TRP A 156 -14.57 -8.45 -12.73
C TRP A 156 -14.87 -8.84 -11.29
N LEU A 157 -15.84 -8.17 -10.67
CA LEU A 157 -16.20 -8.44 -9.28
C LEU A 157 -17.02 -9.73 -9.20
N VAL A 158 -16.52 -10.69 -8.43
CA VAL A 158 -17.30 -11.87 -8.01
C VAL A 158 -17.89 -11.54 -6.63
N PRO A 159 -19.19 -11.19 -6.55
CA PRO A 159 -19.78 -10.85 -5.27
C PRO A 159 -19.94 -12.10 -4.38
N PRO A 160 -19.76 -11.97 -3.06
CA PRO A 160 -20.18 -13.02 -2.14
C PRO A 160 -21.71 -13.18 -2.20
N PRO A 161 -22.27 -14.26 -1.61
CA PRO A 161 -23.72 -14.44 -1.56
C PRO A 161 -24.40 -13.19 -0.99
N LEU A 162 -25.34 -12.64 -1.73
CA LEU A 162 -26.06 -11.43 -1.32
C LEU A 162 -27.24 -11.82 -0.41
N HIS A 163 -27.43 -11.07 0.66
CA HIS A 163 -28.63 -11.19 1.49
C HIS A 163 -29.82 -10.64 0.69
N GLN A 164 -30.76 -11.53 0.34
CA GLN A 164 -32.05 -11.14 -0.22
C GLN A 164 -33.03 -11.06 0.95
N GLY A 165 -33.37 -9.83 1.35
CA GLY A 165 -34.43 -9.62 2.33
C GLY A 165 -35.74 -10.23 1.80
N GLN A 166 -36.47 -10.97 2.67
CA GLN A 166 -37.83 -11.44 2.41
C GLN A 166 -38.78 -10.27 2.39
#